data_9d2bc8b122648245f6f829e3f1e05f37
#
_entry.id   9d2bc8b122648245f6f829e3f1e05f37
#
_cell.length_a   1.000
_cell.length_b   1.000
_cell.length_c   1.000
_cell.angle_alpha   90.00
_cell.angle_beta   90.00
_cell.angle_gamma   90.00
#
_symmetry.space_group_name_H-M   'P 1'
#
loop_
_entity.id
_entity.type
_entity.pdbx_description
1 polymer ?
#
loop_
_entity_poly.entity_id
_entity_poly.type
_entity_poly.pdbx_seq_one_letter_code
_entity_poly.pdbx_strand_id
1 'polypeptide(L)'
;MQPNQNSLKYFLDAELPETKNRTSRSSCLRVGAYFVLRKIIEEYNLVELLGGYFEQRDLGLFLDLAVYSIIAENNAAQYYPDYTYNHPLFTNGMKQYSDSTVSDFLNSVTDDQSIGFLNSWNETRNHREKIYISYDSTNKNCQAGDIEMVEFGHLKVDVGQPVFNYAVAYDTHNQEPLFYEKYPGSLNDISQLQFMLDKA
;
A
#
# COMPACT_ATOMS: atom_id res chain seq x y z
N MET A 1 -30.74 9.12 11.47
CA MET A 1 -31.12 9.63 10.14
C MET A 1 -32.33 10.50 10.33
N GLN A 2 -32.30 11.75 9.91
CA GLN A 2 -33.55 12.53 9.83
C GLN A 2 -34.18 12.25 8.48
N PRO A 3 -35.49 11.98 8.44
CA PRO A 3 -36.18 11.75 7.16
C PRO A 3 -36.12 13.02 6.31
N ASN A 4 -35.94 12.84 5.02
CA ASN A 4 -36.02 13.93 4.07
C ASN A 4 -37.40 14.56 4.16
N GLN A 5 -37.49 15.90 4.16
CA GLN A 5 -38.78 16.63 4.22
C GLN A 5 -39.76 16.19 3.15
N ASN A 6 -39.30 15.76 1.99
CA ASN A 6 -40.15 15.20 0.93
C ASN A 6 -40.72 13.83 1.32
N SER A 7 -40.03 13.00 2.05
CA SER A 7 -40.55 11.70 2.53
C SER A 7 -41.74 11.90 3.46
N LEU A 8 -41.65 12.87 4.37
CA LEU A 8 -42.74 13.20 5.29
C LEU A 8 -43.98 13.78 4.60
N LYS A 9 -43.78 14.40 3.43
CA LYS A 9 -44.88 14.96 2.65
C LYS A 9 -45.70 13.89 1.91
N TYR A 10 -45.04 12.80 1.48
CA TYR A 10 -45.68 11.74 0.68
C TYR A 10 -46.05 10.49 1.50
N PHE A 11 -45.50 10.34 2.69
CA PHE A 11 -45.71 9.16 3.56
C PHE A 11 -46.10 9.64 4.97
N LEU A 12 -47.23 10.28 5.09
CA LEU A 12 -47.72 10.88 6.34
C LEU A 12 -47.96 9.86 7.46
N ASP A 13 -48.21 8.60 7.11
CA ASP A 13 -48.50 7.53 8.05
C ASP A 13 -47.30 6.59 8.23
N ALA A 14 -46.10 6.95 7.75
CA ALA A 14 -44.92 6.11 7.95
C ALA A 14 -44.46 6.17 9.40
N GLU A 15 -44.68 5.11 10.15
CA GLU A 15 -44.03 4.91 11.45
C GLU A 15 -42.52 4.79 11.22
N LEU A 16 -41.79 5.84 11.62
CA LEU A 16 -40.33 5.81 11.58
C LEU A 16 -39.85 4.85 12.69
N PRO A 17 -38.96 3.88 12.37
CA PRO A 17 -38.41 3.03 13.40
C PRO A 17 -37.72 3.91 14.46
N GLU A 18 -38.00 3.63 15.75
CA GLU A 18 -37.35 4.30 16.87
C GLU A 18 -35.82 4.27 16.63
N THR A 19 -35.24 5.44 16.47
CA THR A 19 -33.78 5.58 16.44
C THR A 19 -33.26 5.20 17.82
N LYS A 20 -32.91 3.92 18.00
CA LYS A 20 -32.08 3.55 19.13
C LYS A 20 -30.87 4.47 19.09
N ASN A 21 -30.64 5.22 20.17
CA ASN A 21 -29.51 6.13 20.38
C ASN A 21 -28.15 5.39 20.36
N ARG A 22 -27.90 4.61 19.33
CA ARG A 22 -26.59 4.08 18.99
C ARG A 22 -26.05 4.94 17.88
N THR A 23 -25.03 5.70 18.20
CA THR A 23 -24.15 6.46 17.29
C THR A 23 -23.39 5.56 16.30
N SER A 24 -23.89 4.39 15.96
CA SER A 24 -23.37 3.60 14.86
C SER A 24 -23.83 4.26 13.56
N ARG A 25 -22.99 5.12 13.00
CA ARG A 25 -23.16 5.54 11.62
C ARG A 25 -23.23 4.26 10.76
N SER A 26 -24.35 4.04 10.10
CA SER A 26 -24.45 3.06 9.04
C SER A 26 -23.49 3.50 7.92
N SER A 27 -22.33 2.88 7.83
CA SER A 27 -21.38 3.13 6.77
C SER A 27 -21.67 2.19 5.60
N CYS A 28 -21.81 2.76 4.41
CA CYS A 28 -21.84 1.98 3.19
C CYS A 28 -20.39 1.69 2.79
N LEU A 29 -19.98 0.41 2.83
CA LEU A 29 -18.63 0.01 2.46
C LEU A 29 -18.50 -0.23 0.96
N ARG A 30 -17.40 0.25 0.39
CA ARG A 30 -17.00 0.00 -0.99
C ARG A 30 -16.21 -1.31 -1.06
N VAL A 31 -16.87 -2.39 -1.43
CA VAL A 31 -16.30 -3.74 -1.31
C VAL A 31 -15.69 -4.30 -2.59
N GLY A 32 -15.98 -3.73 -3.77
CA GLY A 32 -15.60 -4.33 -5.06
C GLY A 32 -14.09 -4.58 -5.20
N ALA A 33 -13.30 -3.53 -5.11
CA ALA A 33 -11.84 -3.64 -5.21
C ALA A 33 -11.24 -4.48 -4.06
N TYR A 34 -11.80 -4.37 -2.85
CA TYR A 34 -11.37 -5.16 -1.70
C TYR A 34 -11.45 -6.67 -1.98
N PHE A 35 -12.54 -7.17 -2.56
CA PHE A 35 -12.67 -8.60 -2.85
C PHE A 35 -11.66 -9.08 -3.89
N VAL A 36 -11.37 -8.26 -4.90
CA VAL A 36 -10.35 -8.58 -5.91
C VAL A 36 -8.97 -8.67 -5.26
N LEU A 37 -8.58 -7.64 -4.50
CA LEU A 37 -7.28 -7.60 -3.84
C LEU A 37 -7.13 -8.68 -2.76
N ARG A 38 -8.18 -8.95 -2.00
CA ARG A 38 -8.20 -10.05 -1.04
C ARG A 38 -7.92 -11.39 -1.71
N LYS A 39 -8.52 -11.64 -2.87
CA LYS A 39 -8.27 -12.87 -3.62
C LYS A 39 -6.82 -12.97 -4.07
N ILE A 40 -6.22 -11.89 -4.51
CA ILE A 40 -4.80 -11.83 -4.87
C ILE A 40 -3.92 -12.11 -3.64
N ILE A 41 -4.21 -11.49 -2.50
CA ILE A 41 -3.50 -11.72 -1.24
C ILE A 41 -3.56 -13.20 -0.83
N GLU A 42 -4.74 -13.84 -0.98
CA GLU A 42 -4.94 -15.27 -0.69
C GLU A 42 -4.19 -16.15 -1.70
N GLU A 43 -4.24 -15.85 -3.00
CA GLU A 43 -3.61 -16.63 -4.07
C GLU A 43 -2.08 -16.67 -3.93
N TYR A 44 -1.50 -15.54 -3.55
CA TYR A 44 -0.05 -15.43 -3.32
C TYR A 44 0.38 -15.75 -1.88
N ASN A 45 -0.55 -16.17 -1.03
CA ASN A 45 -0.31 -16.49 0.38
C ASN A 45 0.41 -15.38 1.17
N LEU A 46 0.11 -14.12 0.85
CA LEU A 46 0.83 -12.96 1.41
C LEU A 46 0.66 -12.83 2.93
N VAL A 47 -0.47 -13.29 3.49
CA VAL A 47 -0.70 -13.26 4.94
C VAL A 47 0.31 -14.14 5.69
N GLU A 48 0.59 -15.33 5.18
CA GLU A 48 1.54 -16.27 5.80
C GLU A 48 2.98 -15.75 5.61
N LEU A 49 3.33 -15.32 4.41
CA LEU A 49 4.66 -14.79 4.11
C LEU A 49 5.01 -13.57 4.98
N LEU A 50 4.11 -12.59 5.04
CA LEU A 50 4.29 -11.39 5.87
C LEU A 50 4.22 -11.70 7.36
N GLY A 51 3.44 -12.70 7.77
CA GLY A 51 3.31 -13.13 9.17
C GLY A 51 4.61 -13.66 9.78
N GLY A 52 5.60 -14.04 8.95
CA GLY A 52 6.96 -14.35 9.39
C GLY A 52 7.77 -13.12 9.86
N TYR A 53 7.33 -11.90 9.48
CA TYR A 53 8.07 -10.66 9.70
C TYR A 53 7.30 -9.61 10.51
N PHE A 54 5.98 -9.72 10.59
CA PHE A 54 5.12 -8.78 11.28
C PHE A 54 4.23 -9.48 12.30
N GLU A 55 4.03 -8.85 13.45
CA GLU A 55 2.99 -9.28 14.39
C GLU A 55 1.59 -9.10 13.76
N GLN A 56 0.61 -9.87 14.23
CA GLN A 56 -0.74 -9.89 13.65
C GLN A 56 -1.40 -8.51 13.53
N ARG A 57 -1.11 -7.61 14.48
CA ARG A 57 -1.62 -6.22 14.45
C ARG A 57 -1.04 -5.45 13.26
N ASP A 58 0.27 -5.52 13.11
CA ASP A 58 1.03 -4.74 12.13
C ASP A 58 0.88 -5.33 10.74
N LEU A 59 0.73 -6.65 10.64
CA LEU A 59 0.38 -7.34 9.40
C LEU A 59 -0.96 -6.84 8.83
N GLY A 60 -2.00 -6.74 9.66
CA GLY A 60 -3.30 -6.20 9.23
C GLY A 60 -3.17 -4.77 8.71
N LEU A 61 -2.44 -3.91 9.45
CA LEU A 61 -2.21 -2.52 9.04
C LEU A 61 -1.38 -2.43 7.76
N PHE A 62 -0.34 -3.28 7.61
CA PHE A 62 0.46 -3.34 6.39
C PHE A 62 -0.41 -3.65 5.16
N LEU A 63 -1.26 -4.67 5.25
CA LEU A 63 -2.17 -5.06 4.16
C LEU A 63 -3.19 -3.96 3.85
N ASP A 64 -3.73 -3.30 4.88
CA ASP A 64 -4.64 -2.18 4.71
C ASP A 64 -3.98 -1.00 3.98
N LEU A 65 -2.73 -0.67 4.33
CA LEU A 65 -1.98 0.39 3.68
C LEU A 65 -1.62 0.04 2.22
N ALA A 66 -1.25 -1.21 1.95
CA ALA A 66 -1.00 -1.68 0.59
C ALA A 66 -2.27 -1.57 -0.28
N VAL A 67 -3.41 -2.03 0.24
CA VAL A 67 -4.70 -1.94 -0.44
C VAL A 67 -5.15 -0.47 -0.60
N TYR A 68 -4.96 0.35 0.43
CA TYR A 68 -5.23 1.80 0.37
C TYR A 68 -4.43 2.47 -0.76
N SER A 69 -3.13 2.19 -0.85
CA SER A 69 -2.29 2.81 -1.87
C SER A 69 -2.73 2.46 -3.30
N ILE A 70 -3.23 1.24 -3.51
CA ILE A 70 -3.74 0.77 -4.80
C ILE A 70 -5.11 1.41 -5.13
N ILE A 71 -6.05 1.37 -4.17
CA ILE A 71 -7.43 1.81 -4.43
C ILE A 71 -7.54 3.33 -4.50
N ALA A 72 -6.81 4.04 -3.64
CA ALA A 72 -6.85 5.50 -3.58
C ALA A 72 -5.85 6.17 -4.52
N GLU A 73 -4.96 5.40 -5.16
CA GLU A 73 -3.82 5.91 -5.93
C GLU A 73 -2.99 6.93 -5.13
N ASN A 74 -2.95 6.73 -3.82
CA ASN A 74 -2.35 7.65 -2.86
C ASN A 74 -1.72 6.85 -1.71
N ASN A 75 -0.55 7.28 -1.26
CA ASN A 75 0.17 6.65 -0.15
C ASN A 75 0.38 7.60 1.05
N ALA A 76 -0.21 8.79 1.03
CA ALA A 76 -0.07 9.74 2.13
C ALA A 76 -0.87 9.27 3.36
N ALA A 77 -0.15 9.01 4.46
CA ALA A 77 -0.72 8.50 5.71
C ALA A 77 -1.88 9.35 6.26
N GLN A 78 -1.83 10.66 6.04
CA GLN A 78 -2.85 11.60 6.50
C GLN A 78 -4.25 11.35 5.95
N TYR A 79 -4.39 10.73 4.79
CA TYR A 79 -5.70 10.43 4.17
C TYR A 79 -6.16 8.99 4.44
N TYR A 80 -5.33 8.15 5.03
CA TYR A 80 -5.70 6.79 5.38
C TYR A 80 -6.92 6.72 6.33
N PRO A 81 -7.06 7.55 7.38
CA PRO A 81 -8.23 7.53 8.23
C PRO A 81 -9.54 7.75 7.47
N ASP A 82 -9.57 8.67 6.49
CA ASP A 82 -10.74 8.92 5.66
C ASP A 82 -11.11 7.72 4.78
N TYR A 83 -10.11 7.05 4.23
CA TYR A 83 -10.28 5.81 3.47
C TYR A 83 -10.96 4.72 4.31
N THR A 84 -10.57 4.55 5.58
CA THR A 84 -11.05 3.48 6.44
C THR A 84 -12.55 3.54 6.75
N TYR A 85 -13.17 4.72 6.66
CA TYR A 85 -14.61 4.88 6.89
C TYR A 85 -15.50 4.17 5.87
N ASN A 86 -15.00 4.01 4.64
CA ASN A 86 -15.80 3.55 3.51
C ASN A 86 -15.28 2.24 2.90
N HIS A 87 -14.24 1.64 3.47
CA HIS A 87 -13.64 0.43 2.94
C HIS A 87 -13.49 -0.66 4.02
N PRO A 88 -13.65 -1.94 3.65
CA PRO A 88 -13.29 -3.04 4.54
C PRO A 88 -11.79 -3.04 4.83
N LEU A 89 -11.42 -3.53 6.01
CA LEU A 89 -10.03 -3.56 6.48
C LEU A 89 -9.62 -5.00 6.81
N PHE A 90 -8.31 -5.27 6.68
CA PHE A 90 -7.68 -6.53 7.10
C PHE A 90 -7.31 -6.50 8.58
N THR A 91 -7.21 -5.32 9.18
CA THR A 91 -7.01 -5.19 10.63
C THR A 91 -8.13 -5.86 11.41
N ASN A 92 -7.75 -6.55 12.49
CA ASN A 92 -8.70 -7.29 13.31
C ASN A 92 -9.81 -6.36 13.85
N GLY A 93 -11.06 -6.80 13.67
CA GLY A 93 -12.23 -6.01 14.02
C GLY A 93 -12.41 -4.73 13.20
N MET A 94 -11.79 -4.62 12.03
CA MET A 94 -11.77 -3.42 11.18
C MET A 94 -11.32 -2.18 11.97
N LYS A 95 -10.28 -2.33 12.78
CA LYS A 95 -9.76 -1.25 13.60
C LYS A 95 -9.14 -0.16 12.73
N GLN A 96 -9.63 1.05 12.93
CA GLN A 96 -9.12 2.23 12.25
C GLN A 96 -7.95 2.83 13.05
N TYR A 97 -6.89 3.18 12.36
CA TYR A 97 -5.71 3.82 12.93
C TYR A 97 -5.60 5.27 12.48
N SER A 98 -5.03 6.12 13.33
CA SER A 98 -4.73 7.51 12.99
C SER A 98 -3.51 7.59 12.07
N ASP A 99 -3.36 8.72 11.41
CA ASP A 99 -2.18 9.06 10.60
C ASP A 99 -0.88 8.99 11.40
N SER A 100 -0.88 9.43 12.65
CA SER A 100 0.29 9.30 13.54
C SER A 100 0.65 7.83 13.80
N THR A 101 -0.35 6.96 14.05
CA THR A 101 -0.11 5.53 14.23
C THR A 101 0.44 4.88 12.96
N VAL A 102 -0.05 5.31 11.80
CA VAL A 102 0.47 4.86 10.50
C VAL A 102 1.93 5.30 10.32
N SER A 103 2.25 6.54 10.66
CA SER A 103 3.62 7.05 10.60
C SER A 103 4.55 6.29 11.53
N ASP A 104 4.14 6.03 12.77
CA ASP A 104 4.91 5.25 13.74
C ASP A 104 5.16 3.82 13.23
N PHE A 105 4.13 3.19 12.66
CA PHE A 105 4.26 1.87 12.06
C PHE A 105 5.26 1.87 10.89
N LEU A 106 5.13 2.81 9.94
CA LEU A 106 6.05 2.88 8.80
C LEU A 106 7.50 3.13 9.23
N ASN A 107 7.71 3.93 10.27
CA ASN A 107 9.04 4.16 10.86
C ASN A 107 9.60 2.93 11.60
N SER A 108 8.76 1.99 12.02
CA SER A 108 9.17 0.77 12.70
C SER A 108 9.58 -0.36 11.75
N VAL A 109 9.23 -0.26 10.46
CA VAL A 109 9.59 -1.27 9.45
C VAL A 109 11.09 -1.20 9.17
N THR A 110 11.75 -2.34 9.35
CA THR A 110 13.20 -2.44 9.17
C THR A 110 13.59 -2.97 7.78
N ASP A 111 14.81 -2.69 7.36
CA ASP A 111 15.37 -3.27 6.14
C ASP A 111 15.46 -4.80 6.23
N ASP A 112 15.76 -5.35 7.40
CA ASP A 112 15.79 -6.81 7.60
C ASP A 112 14.43 -7.47 7.35
N GLN A 113 13.33 -6.83 7.77
CA GLN A 113 11.98 -7.32 7.47
C GLN A 113 11.69 -7.27 5.97
N SER A 114 12.10 -6.20 5.30
CA SER A 114 11.90 -6.02 3.86
C SER A 114 12.71 -7.04 3.05
N ILE A 115 13.99 -7.22 3.40
CA ILE A 115 14.89 -8.20 2.75
C ILE A 115 14.40 -9.62 3.03
N GLY A 116 14.05 -9.92 4.28
CA GLY A 116 13.53 -11.23 4.67
C GLY A 116 12.27 -11.60 3.90
N PHE A 117 11.31 -10.66 3.79
CA PHE A 117 10.10 -10.85 2.99
C PHE A 117 10.40 -11.13 1.51
N LEU A 118 11.30 -10.33 0.89
CA LEU A 118 11.66 -10.52 -0.52
C LEU A 118 12.34 -11.87 -0.77
N ASN A 119 13.20 -12.31 0.14
CA ASN A 119 13.82 -13.63 0.06
C ASN A 119 12.77 -14.75 0.14
N SER A 120 11.86 -14.69 1.14
CA SER A 120 10.77 -15.67 1.26
C SER A 120 9.82 -15.62 0.07
N TRP A 121 9.55 -14.44 -0.47
CA TRP A 121 8.78 -14.29 -1.70
C TRP A 121 9.42 -15.03 -2.86
N ASN A 122 10.71 -14.84 -3.11
CA ASN A 122 11.43 -15.48 -4.20
C ASN A 122 11.52 -17.00 -4.00
N GLU A 123 11.74 -17.49 -2.78
CA GLU A 123 11.78 -18.93 -2.47
C GLU A 123 10.45 -19.63 -2.73
N THR A 124 9.32 -18.93 -2.55
CA THR A 124 7.98 -19.50 -2.79
C THR A 124 7.55 -19.45 -4.25
N ARG A 125 8.26 -18.69 -5.09
CA ARG A 125 7.95 -18.60 -6.52
C ARG A 125 8.50 -19.81 -7.28
N ASN A 126 7.66 -20.38 -8.11
CA ASN A 126 8.08 -21.45 -9.02
C ASN A 126 8.61 -20.81 -10.30
N HIS A 127 9.84 -20.31 -10.26
CA HIS A 127 10.51 -19.76 -11.44
C HIS A 127 10.64 -20.85 -12.50
N ARG A 128 9.95 -20.66 -13.60
CA ARG A 128 10.11 -21.54 -14.75
C ARG A 128 11.49 -21.32 -15.37
N GLU A 129 11.98 -22.30 -16.11
CA GLU A 129 13.33 -22.47 -16.67
C GLU A 129 14.12 -21.19 -17.04
N LYS A 130 13.45 -20.08 -17.35
CA LYS A 130 14.10 -18.80 -17.72
C LYS A 130 13.40 -17.63 -17.02
N ILE A 131 14.20 -16.76 -16.42
CA ILE A 131 13.78 -15.49 -15.88
C ILE A 131 14.14 -14.40 -16.87
N TYR A 132 13.18 -13.58 -17.27
CA TYR A 132 13.39 -12.43 -18.12
C TYR A 132 13.16 -11.17 -17.31
N ILE A 133 14.23 -10.56 -16.85
CA ILE A 133 14.18 -9.41 -15.95
C ILE A 133 13.93 -8.14 -16.79
N SER A 134 12.78 -7.50 -16.53
CA SER A 134 12.57 -6.10 -16.88
C SER A 134 12.92 -5.24 -15.69
N TYR A 135 13.79 -4.28 -15.92
CA TYR A 135 14.19 -3.29 -14.92
C TYR A 135 13.61 -1.94 -15.31
N ASP A 136 12.78 -1.38 -14.46
CA ASP A 136 12.21 -0.05 -14.64
C ASP A 136 12.46 0.83 -13.42
N SER A 137 12.90 2.05 -13.67
CA SER A 137 13.19 3.04 -12.67
C SER A 137 12.30 4.26 -12.79
N THR A 138 11.92 4.82 -11.66
CA THR A 138 11.18 6.08 -11.58
C THR A 138 11.77 7.00 -10.53
N ASN A 139 11.66 8.30 -10.78
CA ASN A 139 12.00 9.32 -9.79
C ASN A 139 10.78 9.61 -8.91
N LYS A 140 10.99 9.76 -7.62
CA LYS A 140 9.98 10.20 -6.67
C LYS A 140 10.41 11.52 -6.05
N ASN A 141 9.60 12.57 -6.26
CA ASN A 141 9.83 13.86 -5.63
C ASN A 141 9.67 13.71 -4.12
N CYS A 142 10.63 14.24 -3.37
CA CYS A 142 10.59 14.25 -1.92
C CYS A 142 11.13 15.59 -1.42
N GLN A 143 10.33 16.27 -0.62
CA GLN A 143 10.71 17.56 -0.02
C GLN A 143 11.21 17.41 1.43
N ALA A 144 11.34 16.17 1.93
CA ALA A 144 11.91 15.92 3.23
C ALA A 144 13.42 16.17 3.19
N GLY A 145 13.89 17.17 3.94
CA GLY A 145 15.29 17.62 3.93
C GLY A 145 16.25 16.78 4.76
N ASP A 146 15.77 15.73 5.42
CA ASP A 146 16.51 14.90 6.37
C ASP A 146 16.74 13.45 5.88
N ILE A 147 16.41 13.17 4.62
CA ILE A 147 16.60 11.84 4.01
C ILE A 147 17.84 11.90 3.11
N GLU A 148 18.91 11.20 3.48
CA GLU A 148 20.21 11.20 2.79
C GLU A 148 20.13 10.86 1.29
N MET A 149 19.21 9.96 0.90
CA MET A 149 19.06 9.57 -0.52
C MET A 149 18.30 10.60 -1.37
N VAL A 150 17.72 11.62 -0.73
CA VAL A 150 16.97 12.68 -1.43
C VAL A 150 17.95 13.75 -1.91
N GLU A 151 18.23 13.74 -3.19
CA GLU A 151 19.21 14.59 -3.82
C GLU A 151 18.67 15.23 -5.10
N PHE A 152 19.31 16.34 -5.54
CA PHE A 152 19.05 16.89 -6.86
C PHE A 152 19.68 16.01 -7.92
N GLY A 153 18.85 15.45 -8.81
CA GLY A 153 19.26 14.49 -9.81
C GLY A 153 18.75 14.83 -11.22
N HIS A 154 18.96 13.89 -12.13
CA HIS A 154 18.44 13.97 -13.50
C HIS A 154 16.98 13.57 -13.54
N LEU A 155 16.10 14.55 -13.46
CA LEU A 155 14.66 14.35 -13.46
C LEU A 155 14.11 14.13 -14.86
N LYS A 156 13.21 13.16 -14.99
CA LYS A 156 12.40 12.95 -16.21
C LYS A 156 11.29 14.00 -16.33
N VAL A 157 10.81 14.50 -15.17
CA VAL A 157 9.72 15.48 -15.02
C VAL A 157 10.08 16.39 -13.83
N ASP A 158 9.62 17.62 -13.76
CA ASP A 158 9.81 18.56 -12.64
C ASP A 158 11.27 18.91 -12.30
N VAL A 159 11.97 19.49 -13.25
CA VAL A 159 13.36 19.95 -13.10
C VAL A 159 13.52 20.88 -11.89
N GLY A 160 14.43 20.56 -10.98
CA GLY A 160 14.79 21.41 -9.84
C GLY A 160 14.15 21.00 -8.50
N GLN A 161 13.52 19.84 -8.41
CA GLN A 161 13.05 19.27 -7.15
C GLN A 161 14.01 18.15 -6.66
N PRO A 162 14.21 18.03 -5.33
CA PRO A 162 14.95 16.89 -4.80
C PRO A 162 14.15 15.60 -4.94
N VAL A 163 14.85 14.53 -5.31
CA VAL A 163 14.25 13.21 -5.58
C VAL A 163 15.06 12.08 -4.98
N PHE A 164 14.45 10.95 -4.82
CA PHE A 164 15.12 9.65 -4.77
C PHE A 164 14.64 8.79 -5.93
N ASN A 165 15.46 7.84 -6.31
CA ASN A 165 15.13 6.89 -7.35
C ASN A 165 14.58 5.60 -6.73
N TYR A 166 13.64 5.02 -7.44
CA TYR A 166 13.04 3.74 -7.08
C TYR A 166 12.98 2.87 -8.33
N ALA A 167 13.51 1.66 -8.24
CA ALA A 167 13.51 0.73 -9.35
C ALA A 167 12.90 -0.59 -8.94
N VAL A 168 12.22 -1.24 -9.88
CA VAL A 168 11.62 -2.56 -9.70
C VAL A 168 12.20 -3.50 -10.74
N ALA A 169 12.66 -4.67 -10.29
CA ALA A 169 12.95 -5.80 -11.14
C ALA A 169 11.72 -6.70 -11.25
N TYR A 170 11.32 -7.01 -12.45
CA TYR A 170 10.11 -7.77 -12.74
C TYR A 170 10.42 -8.89 -13.72
N ASP A 171 10.03 -10.13 -13.39
CA ASP A 171 10.10 -11.25 -14.31
C ASP A 171 8.91 -11.20 -15.28
N THR A 172 9.18 -10.81 -16.51
CA THR A 172 8.14 -10.68 -17.54
C THR A 172 7.61 -12.02 -18.04
N HIS A 173 8.37 -13.11 -17.87
CA HIS A 173 7.95 -14.44 -18.29
C HIS A 173 6.97 -15.06 -17.29
N ASN A 174 7.30 -14.98 -15.99
CA ASN A 174 6.45 -15.50 -14.93
C ASN A 174 5.42 -14.47 -14.44
N GLN A 175 5.53 -13.21 -14.89
CA GLN A 175 4.63 -12.11 -14.53
C GLN A 175 4.63 -11.79 -13.03
N GLU A 176 5.83 -11.79 -12.42
CA GLU A 176 6.00 -11.60 -10.98
C GLU A 176 7.07 -10.54 -10.69
N PRO A 177 6.86 -9.69 -9.66
CA PRO A 177 7.92 -8.82 -9.17
C PRO A 177 8.96 -9.66 -8.44
N LEU A 178 10.24 -9.35 -8.66
CA LEU A 178 11.36 -10.03 -8.02
C LEU A 178 11.84 -9.27 -6.79
N PHE A 179 12.25 -8.03 -6.98
CA PHE A 179 12.72 -7.15 -5.92
C PHE A 179 12.65 -5.69 -6.33
N TYR A 180 12.94 -4.81 -5.38
CA TYR A 180 13.03 -3.38 -5.62
C TYR A 180 14.30 -2.80 -5.00
N GLU A 181 14.71 -1.65 -5.50
CA GLU A 181 15.82 -0.86 -4.97
C GLU A 181 15.44 0.60 -4.81
N LYS A 182 15.96 1.21 -3.73
CA LYS A 182 15.93 2.66 -3.52
C LYS A 182 17.36 3.15 -3.60
N TYR A 183 17.60 4.23 -4.33
CA TYR A 183 18.95 4.81 -4.45
C TYR A 183 18.89 6.33 -4.63
N PRO A 184 20.02 7.04 -4.33
CA PRO A 184 20.07 8.48 -4.41
C PRO A 184 19.65 9.04 -5.75
N GLY A 185 18.97 10.19 -5.70
CA GLY A 185 18.47 10.88 -6.89
C GLY A 185 19.55 11.31 -7.88
N SER A 186 20.78 11.52 -7.42
CA SER A 186 21.94 11.89 -8.25
C SER A 186 22.52 10.73 -9.08
N LEU A 187 22.26 9.48 -8.69
CA LEU A 187 22.74 8.30 -9.41
C LEU A 187 21.89 8.04 -10.66
N ASN A 188 22.57 7.70 -11.76
CA ASN A 188 21.87 7.30 -12.97
C ASN A 188 21.54 5.81 -12.97
N ASP A 189 20.49 5.45 -13.72
CA ASP A 189 19.97 4.08 -13.81
C ASP A 189 20.99 3.05 -14.31
N ILE A 190 21.93 3.48 -15.19
CA ILE A 190 22.95 2.59 -15.76
C ILE A 190 23.95 2.14 -14.70
N SER A 191 24.36 3.07 -13.83
CA SER A 191 25.28 2.75 -12.73
C SER A 191 24.63 1.82 -11.72
N GLN A 192 23.33 1.97 -11.50
CA GLN A 192 22.58 1.14 -10.56
C GLN A 192 22.27 -0.25 -11.12
N LEU A 193 22.11 -0.39 -12.44
CA LEU A 193 21.81 -1.66 -13.09
C LEU A 193 22.85 -2.76 -12.76
N GLN A 194 24.12 -2.41 -12.63
CA GLN A 194 25.17 -3.37 -12.26
C GLN A 194 24.91 -3.97 -10.87
N PHE A 195 24.58 -3.12 -9.89
CA PHE A 195 24.23 -3.57 -8.53
C PHE A 195 22.99 -4.46 -8.51
N MET A 196 22.03 -4.16 -9.39
CA MET A 196 20.82 -4.96 -9.53
C MET A 196 21.11 -6.36 -10.08
N LEU A 197 22.00 -6.46 -11.08
CA LEU A 197 22.39 -7.73 -11.66
C LEU A 197 23.20 -8.61 -10.68
N ASP A 198 23.97 -7.98 -9.80
CA ASP A 198 24.73 -8.69 -8.76
C ASP A 198 23.82 -9.25 -7.64
N LYS A 199 22.59 -8.75 -7.51
CA LYS A 199 21.58 -9.20 -6.53
C LYS A 199 20.59 -10.23 -7.10
N ALA A 200 20.42 -10.29 -8.41
CA ALA A 200 19.48 -11.17 -9.08
C ALA A 200 20.03 -12.60 -9.24
#